data_273bdf69e115174c8c1f971bdc17aad6
#
_entry.id   273bdf69e115174c8c1f971bdc17aad6
#
_cell.length_a   1.000
_cell.length_b   1.000
_cell.length_c   1.000
_cell.angle_alpha   90.00
_cell.angle_beta   90.00
_cell.angle_gamma   90.00
#
_symmetry.space_group_name_H-M   'P 1'
#
loop_
_entity.id
_entity.type
_entity.pdbx_description
1 polymer ?
#
loop_
_entity_poly.entity_id
_entity_poly.type
_entity_poly.pdbx_seq_one_letter_code
_entity_poly.pdbx_strand_id
1 'polypeptide(L)'
;MIASILFIVFIVLMLIGVPVGVALGIGGTVAIVLSNLDTPWYGLLTVPQNFYAGLAKYPLLAIPMFVLVGSIFDRSGVARRLVDFAIAIVGRGPGMLPLVSIAVAMFLGGISGSGPACAAAVGAVMIAAMSRAGYPGPFSAAVVAAGAATDILIPPSVAFIIYSVLVPEASVPAPVSYTHLTLPTNREV
;
A
#
# COMPACT_ATOMS: atom_id res chain seq x y z
N MET A 1 -8.23 17.82 -23.26
CA MET A 1 -8.80 16.86 -24.22
C MET A 1 -8.11 15.50 -24.15
N ILE A 2 -6.80 15.38 -24.32
CA ILE A 2 -6.07 14.09 -24.27
C ILE A 2 -6.15 13.40 -22.91
N ALA A 3 -6.01 14.14 -21.80
CA ALA A 3 -6.17 13.61 -20.46
C ALA A 3 -7.57 13.01 -20.22
N SER A 4 -8.61 13.67 -20.75
CA SER A 4 -9.99 13.16 -20.64
C SER A 4 -10.17 11.85 -21.41
N ILE A 5 -9.55 11.71 -22.58
CA ILE A 5 -9.60 10.47 -23.37
C ILE A 5 -8.89 9.35 -22.63
N LEU A 6 -7.71 9.62 -22.04
CA LEU A 6 -6.98 8.66 -21.22
C LEU A 6 -7.86 8.13 -20.07
N PHE A 7 -8.50 9.04 -19.32
CA PHE A 7 -9.37 8.65 -18.21
C PHE A 7 -10.60 7.85 -18.67
N ILE A 8 -11.23 8.25 -19.77
CA ILE A 8 -12.40 7.54 -20.31
C ILE A 8 -12.01 6.14 -20.74
N VAL A 9 -10.93 5.99 -21.51
CA VAL A 9 -10.43 4.67 -21.96
C VAL A 9 -10.06 3.79 -20.75
N PHE A 10 -9.37 4.35 -19.77
CA PHE A 10 -9.02 3.64 -18.54
C PHE A 10 -10.26 3.14 -17.80
N ILE A 11 -11.25 4.01 -17.57
CA ILE A 11 -12.48 3.64 -16.84
C ILE A 11 -13.27 2.58 -17.62
N VAL A 12 -13.41 2.73 -18.94
CA VAL A 12 -14.12 1.74 -19.76
C VAL A 12 -13.44 0.37 -19.68
N LEU A 13 -12.12 0.31 -19.79
CA LEU A 13 -11.37 -0.94 -19.68
C LEU A 13 -11.51 -1.57 -18.29
N MET A 14 -11.51 -0.75 -17.23
CA MET A 14 -11.74 -1.21 -15.86
C MET A 14 -13.15 -1.81 -15.69
N LEU A 15 -14.17 -1.19 -16.26
CA LEU A 15 -15.55 -1.69 -16.19
C LEU A 15 -15.73 -3.02 -16.95
N ILE A 16 -14.94 -3.27 -17.99
CA ILE A 16 -14.92 -4.54 -18.74
C ILE A 16 -14.16 -5.64 -17.95
N GLY A 17 -13.47 -5.28 -16.84
CA GLY A 17 -12.73 -6.23 -16.00
C GLY A 17 -11.26 -6.40 -16.41
N VAL A 18 -10.71 -5.51 -17.22
CA VAL A 18 -9.28 -5.54 -17.57
C VAL A 18 -8.43 -5.20 -16.35
N PRO A 19 -7.33 -5.93 -16.06
CA PRO A 19 -6.43 -5.61 -14.96
C PRO A 19 -5.93 -4.16 -15.03
N VAL A 20 -5.86 -3.49 -13.86
CA VAL A 20 -5.53 -2.05 -13.74
C VAL A 20 -4.26 -1.67 -14.49
N GLY A 21 -3.17 -2.46 -14.35
CA GLY A 21 -1.90 -2.18 -15.03
C GLY A 21 -2.02 -2.22 -16.56
N VAL A 22 -2.80 -3.16 -17.10
CA VAL A 22 -3.05 -3.27 -18.54
C VAL A 22 -3.94 -2.13 -19.02
N ALA A 23 -4.98 -1.78 -18.27
CA ALA A 23 -5.89 -0.68 -18.57
C ALA A 23 -5.14 0.68 -18.61
N LEU A 24 -4.22 0.90 -17.66
CA LEU A 24 -3.34 2.09 -17.66
C LEU A 24 -2.38 2.09 -18.85
N GLY A 25 -1.78 0.95 -19.17
CA GLY A 25 -0.86 0.81 -20.31
C GLY A 25 -1.56 1.11 -21.65
N ILE A 26 -2.74 0.54 -21.87
CA ILE A 26 -3.54 0.77 -23.08
C ILE A 26 -4.01 2.23 -23.12
N GLY A 27 -4.57 2.75 -22.03
CA GLY A 27 -5.04 4.14 -21.95
C GLY A 27 -3.92 5.14 -22.22
N GLY A 28 -2.74 4.92 -21.65
CA GLY A 28 -1.54 5.73 -21.91
C GLY A 28 -1.08 5.66 -23.36
N THR A 29 -1.03 4.45 -23.93
CA THR A 29 -0.66 4.24 -25.35
C THR A 29 -1.61 4.95 -26.29
N VAL A 30 -2.93 4.81 -26.08
CA VAL A 30 -3.95 5.48 -26.90
C VAL A 30 -3.81 7.00 -26.79
N ALA A 31 -3.60 7.54 -25.59
CA ALA A 31 -3.40 8.97 -25.39
C ALA A 31 -2.16 9.51 -26.14
N ILE A 32 -1.03 8.76 -26.09
CA ILE A 32 0.20 9.13 -26.78
C ILE A 32 0.02 9.08 -28.30
N VAL A 33 -0.61 8.04 -28.84
CA VAL A 33 -0.88 7.93 -30.28
C VAL A 33 -1.76 9.09 -30.77
N LEU A 34 -2.83 9.41 -30.02
CA LEU A 34 -3.74 10.51 -30.38
C LEU A 34 -3.09 11.89 -30.25
N SER A 35 -2.07 12.03 -29.38
CA SER A 35 -1.33 13.29 -29.26
C SER A 35 -0.30 13.50 -30.35
N ASN A 36 0.10 12.44 -31.06
CA ASN A 36 1.16 12.45 -32.09
C ASN A 36 0.65 11.91 -33.43
N LEU A 37 -0.54 12.34 -33.86
CA LEU A 37 -1.16 11.88 -35.11
C LEU A 37 -0.30 12.16 -36.36
N ASP A 38 0.50 13.23 -36.32
CA ASP A 38 1.39 13.61 -37.44
C ASP A 38 2.64 12.74 -37.53
N THR A 39 3.06 12.14 -36.40
CA THR A 39 4.25 11.29 -36.32
C THR A 39 4.03 10.07 -35.40
N PRO A 40 3.12 9.15 -35.78
CA PRO A 40 2.68 8.07 -34.89
C PRO A 40 3.81 7.12 -34.47
N TRP A 41 4.81 6.91 -35.33
CA TRP A 41 5.95 6.05 -35.02
C TRP A 41 6.81 6.56 -33.86
N TYR A 42 7.05 7.87 -33.81
CA TYR A 42 7.80 8.46 -32.68
C TYR A 42 7.01 8.40 -31.38
N GLY A 43 5.68 8.60 -31.44
CA GLY A 43 4.79 8.44 -30.30
C GLY A 43 4.83 7.02 -29.74
N LEU A 44 4.78 6.00 -30.60
CA LEU A 44 4.85 4.60 -30.17
C LEU A 44 6.21 4.22 -29.54
N LEU A 45 7.32 4.79 -30.00
CA LEU A 45 8.65 4.54 -29.41
C LEU A 45 8.78 5.11 -27.99
N THR A 46 8.05 6.17 -27.66
CA THR A 46 8.06 6.75 -26.30
C THR A 46 7.42 5.83 -25.26
N VAL A 47 6.51 4.94 -25.65
CA VAL A 47 5.85 4.00 -24.72
C VAL A 47 6.85 3.04 -24.06
N PRO A 48 7.64 2.24 -24.80
CA PRO A 48 8.63 1.36 -24.18
C PRO A 48 9.75 2.12 -23.48
N GLN A 49 10.14 3.29 -23.98
CA GLN A 49 11.15 4.13 -23.31
C GLN A 49 10.67 4.61 -21.94
N ASN A 50 9.47 5.14 -21.83
CA ASN A 50 8.89 5.58 -20.57
C ASN A 50 8.62 4.39 -19.63
N PHE A 51 8.20 3.25 -20.17
CA PHE A 51 8.02 2.03 -19.40
C PHE A 51 9.35 1.55 -18.79
N TYR A 52 10.39 1.49 -19.60
CA TYR A 52 11.72 1.12 -19.13
C TYR A 52 12.27 2.13 -18.12
N ALA A 53 12.21 3.42 -18.42
CA ALA A 53 12.64 4.49 -17.51
C ALA A 53 11.87 4.49 -16.19
N GLY A 54 10.57 4.14 -16.23
CA GLY A 54 9.74 3.98 -15.03
C GLY A 54 10.17 2.79 -14.18
N LEU A 55 10.46 1.65 -14.80
CA LEU A 55 10.89 0.42 -14.09
C LEU A 55 12.34 0.47 -13.61
N ALA A 56 13.21 1.19 -14.30
CA ALA A 56 14.65 1.29 -13.98
C ALA A 56 14.96 2.21 -12.78
N LYS A 57 13.93 2.67 -12.06
CA LYS A 57 14.14 3.49 -10.86
C LYS A 57 14.65 2.63 -9.72
N TYR A 58 15.83 2.98 -9.20
CA TYR A 58 16.50 2.25 -8.12
C TYR A 58 15.60 1.99 -6.88
N PRO A 59 14.79 2.94 -6.39
CA PRO A 59 13.92 2.68 -5.25
C PRO A 59 12.89 1.56 -5.47
N LEU A 60 12.49 1.29 -6.73
CA LEU A 60 11.54 0.22 -7.04
C LEU A 60 12.10 -1.18 -6.77
N LEU A 61 13.42 -1.35 -6.74
CA LEU A 61 14.06 -2.62 -6.36
C LEU A 61 13.76 -3.00 -4.89
N ALA A 62 13.45 -2.04 -4.05
CA ALA A 62 13.08 -2.30 -2.68
C ALA A 62 11.72 -3.02 -2.58
N ILE A 63 10.77 -2.78 -3.50
CA ILE A 63 9.41 -3.36 -3.45
C ILE A 63 9.43 -4.89 -3.45
N PRO A 64 10.06 -5.60 -4.42
CA PRO A 64 10.10 -7.05 -4.40
C PRO A 64 10.80 -7.61 -3.16
N MET A 65 11.81 -6.92 -2.63
CA MET A 65 12.48 -7.33 -1.39
C MET A 65 11.54 -7.19 -0.19
N PHE A 66 10.77 -6.10 -0.09
CA PHE A 66 9.76 -5.95 0.97
C PHE A 66 8.66 -6.99 0.86
N VAL A 67 8.14 -7.26 -0.34
CA VAL A 67 7.13 -8.29 -0.57
C VAL A 67 7.67 -9.66 -0.16
N LEU A 68 8.92 -9.97 -0.48
CA LEU A 68 9.57 -11.22 -0.07
C LEU A 68 9.68 -11.31 1.45
N VAL A 69 10.19 -10.28 2.11
CA VAL A 69 10.30 -10.24 3.57
C VAL A 69 8.92 -10.37 4.21
N GLY A 70 7.92 -9.60 3.76
CA GLY A 70 6.55 -9.70 4.25
C GLY A 70 5.98 -11.11 4.13
N SER A 71 6.17 -11.76 2.97
CA SER A 71 5.67 -13.12 2.74
C SER A 71 6.38 -14.18 3.61
N ILE A 72 7.67 -13.99 3.92
CA ILE A 72 8.42 -14.84 4.87
C ILE A 72 7.85 -14.65 6.27
N PHE A 73 7.61 -13.42 6.71
CA PHE A 73 7.02 -13.13 8.03
C PHE A 73 5.63 -13.75 8.18
N ASP A 74 4.77 -13.64 7.16
CA ASP A 74 3.44 -14.22 7.18
C ASP A 74 3.49 -15.76 7.32
N ARG A 75 4.36 -16.41 6.56
CA ARG A 75 4.48 -17.87 6.54
C ARG A 75 5.25 -18.43 7.75
N SER A 76 6.14 -17.67 8.35
CA SER A 76 6.95 -18.09 9.52
C SER A 76 6.16 -18.13 10.83
N GLY A 77 4.91 -17.63 10.84
CA GLY A 77 4.07 -17.55 12.03
C GLY A 77 4.49 -16.46 13.01
N VAL A 78 5.34 -15.53 12.60
CA VAL A 78 5.77 -14.38 13.43
C VAL A 78 4.57 -13.53 13.85
N ALA A 79 3.61 -13.29 12.94
CA ALA A 79 2.38 -12.56 13.25
C ALA A 79 1.66 -13.17 14.45
N ARG A 80 1.52 -14.51 14.47
CA ARG A 80 0.87 -15.22 15.57
C ARG A 80 1.64 -15.07 16.88
N ARG A 81 2.97 -15.20 16.85
CA ARG A 81 3.82 -15.04 18.04
C ARG A 81 3.79 -13.62 18.59
N LEU A 82 3.72 -12.60 17.72
CA LEU A 82 3.55 -11.20 18.13
C LEU A 82 2.19 -10.96 18.78
N VAL A 83 1.14 -11.55 18.26
CA VAL A 83 -0.19 -11.51 18.89
C VAL A 83 -0.16 -12.16 20.28
N ASP A 84 0.39 -13.36 20.38
CA ASP A 84 0.48 -14.08 21.65
C ASP A 84 1.34 -13.31 22.69
N PHE A 85 2.44 -12.72 22.25
CA PHE A 85 3.29 -11.86 23.05
C PHE A 85 2.57 -10.59 23.52
N ALA A 86 1.88 -9.90 22.63
CA ALA A 86 1.13 -8.70 22.96
C ALA A 86 -0.02 -9.00 23.93
N ILE A 87 -0.73 -10.12 23.77
CA ILE A 87 -1.75 -10.58 24.71
C ILE A 87 -1.15 -10.91 26.08
N ALA A 88 0.06 -11.47 26.10
CA ALA A 88 0.74 -11.79 27.36
C ALA A 88 1.11 -10.54 28.17
N ILE A 89 1.46 -9.43 27.48
CA ILE A 89 1.80 -8.15 28.13
C ILE A 89 0.54 -7.38 28.52
N VAL A 90 -0.40 -7.23 27.61
CA VAL A 90 -1.59 -6.38 27.79
C VAL A 90 -2.67 -7.07 28.60
N GLY A 91 -2.72 -8.42 28.56
CA GLY A 91 -3.74 -9.23 29.22
C GLY A 91 -4.99 -9.44 28.35
N ARG A 92 -5.99 -10.10 28.95
CA ARG A 92 -7.27 -10.47 28.30
C ARG A 92 -8.49 -9.74 28.89
N GLY A 93 -8.30 -8.58 29.47
CA GLY A 93 -9.38 -7.77 30.01
C GLY A 93 -10.37 -7.26 28.94
N PRO A 94 -11.53 -6.75 29.36
CA PRO A 94 -12.49 -6.15 28.44
C PRO A 94 -11.84 -4.96 27.69
N GLY A 95 -11.97 -4.93 26.36
CA GLY A 95 -11.37 -3.90 25.50
C GLY A 95 -9.90 -4.12 25.13
N MET A 96 -9.19 -5.07 25.76
CA MET A 96 -7.76 -5.27 25.50
C MET A 96 -7.47 -5.94 24.14
N LEU A 97 -8.30 -6.89 23.70
CA LEU A 97 -8.10 -7.55 22.41
C LEU A 97 -8.15 -6.61 21.19
N PRO A 98 -9.09 -5.66 21.10
CA PRO A 98 -9.05 -4.62 20.06
C PRO A 98 -7.77 -3.79 20.11
N LEU A 99 -7.32 -3.39 21.29
CA LEU A 99 -6.08 -2.62 21.47
C LEU A 99 -4.86 -3.42 21.01
N VAL A 100 -4.76 -4.69 21.40
CA VAL A 100 -3.70 -5.61 20.96
C VAL A 100 -3.73 -5.76 19.43
N SER A 101 -4.93 -5.86 18.83
CA SER A 101 -5.06 -5.98 17.38
C SER A 101 -4.44 -4.78 16.65
N ILE A 102 -4.74 -3.57 17.11
CA ILE A 102 -4.19 -2.34 16.53
C ILE A 102 -2.67 -2.28 16.75
N ALA A 103 -2.20 -2.55 17.96
CA ALA A 103 -0.77 -2.52 18.29
C ALA A 103 0.03 -3.51 17.43
N VAL A 104 -0.45 -4.75 17.29
CA VAL A 104 0.21 -5.77 16.47
C VAL A 104 0.17 -5.39 14.99
N ALA A 105 -0.95 -4.83 14.50
CA ALA A 105 -1.02 -4.33 13.14
C ALA A 105 0.05 -3.24 12.90
N MET A 106 0.16 -2.25 13.77
CA MET A 106 1.19 -1.21 13.67
C MET A 106 2.62 -1.77 13.64
N PHE A 107 2.92 -2.77 14.48
CA PHE A 107 4.24 -3.41 14.47
C PHE A 107 4.51 -4.18 13.19
N LEU A 108 3.55 -4.98 12.73
CA LEU A 108 3.69 -5.73 11.49
C LEU A 108 3.74 -4.83 10.27
N GLY A 109 2.99 -3.74 10.28
CA GLY A 109 2.99 -2.74 9.23
C GLY A 109 4.36 -2.13 9.01
N GLY A 110 5.05 -1.77 10.09
CA GLY A 110 6.43 -1.27 10.04
C GLY A 110 7.45 -2.27 9.45
N ILE A 111 7.08 -3.55 9.33
CA ILE A 111 7.93 -4.59 8.73
C ILE A 111 7.49 -4.88 7.29
N SER A 112 6.19 -5.05 7.06
CA SER A 112 5.65 -5.46 5.76
C SER A 112 5.41 -4.29 4.80
N GLY A 113 5.13 -3.11 5.33
CA GLY A 113 4.79 -1.90 4.56
C GLY A 113 3.55 -2.05 3.67
N SER A 114 2.73 -3.09 3.91
CA SER A 114 1.55 -3.43 3.11
C SER A 114 0.32 -3.65 3.97
N GLY A 115 -0.57 -2.66 4.01
CA GLY A 115 -1.83 -2.71 4.77
C GLY A 115 -2.67 -3.97 4.49
N PRO A 116 -2.93 -4.34 3.21
CA PRO A 116 -3.68 -5.56 2.90
C PRO A 116 -3.05 -6.85 3.43
N ALA A 117 -1.72 -6.99 3.36
CA ALA A 117 -1.02 -8.16 3.87
C ALA A 117 -1.14 -8.22 5.40
N CYS A 118 -0.95 -7.10 6.09
CA CYS A 118 -1.13 -7.00 7.53
C CYS A 118 -2.57 -7.31 7.94
N ALA A 119 -3.56 -6.76 7.24
CA ALA A 119 -4.97 -7.06 7.51
C ALA A 119 -5.28 -8.55 7.40
N ALA A 120 -4.71 -9.25 6.42
CA ALA A 120 -4.88 -10.68 6.26
C ALA A 120 -4.19 -11.46 7.41
N ALA A 121 -2.93 -11.15 7.72
CA ALA A 121 -2.15 -11.85 8.74
C ALA A 121 -2.72 -11.65 10.15
N VAL A 122 -2.94 -10.40 10.56
CA VAL A 122 -3.51 -10.07 11.89
C VAL A 122 -4.96 -10.49 11.97
N GLY A 123 -5.73 -10.31 10.88
CA GLY A 123 -7.14 -10.67 10.81
C GLY A 123 -7.39 -12.15 11.03
N ALA A 124 -6.57 -13.02 10.44
CA ALA A 124 -6.68 -14.45 10.59
C ALA A 124 -6.62 -14.90 12.08
N VAL A 125 -5.82 -14.22 12.89
CA VAL A 125 -5.64 -14.55 14.32
C VAL A 125 -6.60 -13.75 15.19
N MET A 126 -6.68 -12.44 15.01
CA MET A 126 -7.39 -11.56 15.94
C MET A 126 -8.91 -11.59 15.79
N ILE A 127 -9.45 -11.74 14.58
CA ILE A 127 -10.89 -11.85 14.39
C ILE A 127 -11.41 -13.10 15.11
N ALA A 128 -10.70 -14.23 14.98
CA ALA A 128 -11.06 -15.45 15.68
C ALA A 128 -10.94 -15.31 17.21
N ALA A 129 -9.89 -14.66 17.70
CA ALA A 129 -9.70 -14.42 19.13
C ALA A 129 -10.78 -13.50 19.73
N MET A 130 -11.09 -12.41 19.04
CA MET A 130 -12.10 -11.44 19.44
C MET A 130 -13.50 -12.07 19.41
N SER A 131 -13.84 -12.86 18.38
CA SER A 131 -15.13 -13.54 18.29
C SER A 131 -15.31 -14.55 19.43
N ARG A 132 -14.27 -15.28 19.82
CA ARG A 132 -14.30 -16.18 20.99
C ARG A 132 -14.48 -15.43 22.31
N ALA A 133 -14.03 -14.18 22.37
CA ALA A 133 -14.21 -13.30 23.52
C ALA A 133 -15.56 -12.57 23.54
N GLY A 134 -16.47 -12.87 22.59
CA GLY A 134 -17.81 -12.31 22.52
C GLY A 134 -17.94 -11.00 21.72
N TYR A 135 -16.88 -10.56 21.02
CA TYR A 135 -17.00 -9.39 20.16
C TYR A 135 -17.71 -9.74 18.84
N PRO A 136 -18.58 -8.84 18.34
CA PRO A 136 -19.22 -9.04 17.03
C PRO A 136 -18.19 -9.15 15.90
N GLY A 137 -18.41 -10.09 14.97
CA GLY A 137 -17.51 -10.31 13.83
C GLY A 137 -17.25 -9.04 13.00
N PRO A 138 -18.28 -8.26 12.63
CA PRO A 138 -18.09 -7.00 11.90
C PRO A 138 -17.23 -5.99 12.64
N PHE A 139 -17.40 -5.86 13.96
CA PHE A 139 -16.57 -4.99 14.79
C PHE A 139 -15.10 -5.45 14.78
N SER A 140 -14.87 -6.76 14.95
CA SER A 140 -13.53 -7.34 14.93
C SER A 140 -12.82 -7.09 13.59
N ALA A 141 -13.53 -7.26 12.48
CA ALA A 141 -13.02 -6.98 11.15
C ALA A 141 -12.71 -5.49 10.95
N ALA A 142 -13.58 -4.60 11.43
CA ALA A 142 -13.38 -3.15 11.34
C ALA A 142 -12.15 -2.69 12.13
N VAL A 143 -11.93 -3.23 13.33
CA VAL A 143 -10.74 -2.92 14.16
C VAL A 143 -9.45 -3.36 13.46
N VAL A 144 -9.43 -4.57 12.89
CA VAL A 144 -8.26 -5.07 12.14
C VAL A 144 -8.00 -4.21 10.91
N ALA A 145 -9.03 -3.87 10.15
CA ALA A 145 -8.91 -3.03 8.97
C ALA A 145 -8.39 -1.62 9.31
N ALA A 146 -8.90 -1.02 10.38
CA ALA A 146 -8.44 0.28 10.87
C ALA A 146 -6.96 0.23 11.33
N GLY A 147 -6.57 -0.82 12.06
CA GLY A 147 -5.18 -1.04 12.45
C GLY A 147 -4.26 -1.20 11.23
N ALA A 148 -4.64 -2.01 10.26
CA ALA A 148 -3.87 -2.25 9.06
C ALA A 148 -3.77 -1.00 8.14
N ALA A 149 -4.73 -0.09 8.20
CA ALA A 149 -4.65 1.18 7.46
C ALA A 149 -3.49 2.06 7.94
N THR A 150 -3.05 1.92 9.18
CA THR A 150 -1.90 2.67 9.72
C THR A 150 -0.56 2.18 9.18
N ASP A 151 -0.49 0.97 8.63
CA ASP A 151 0.75 0.37 8.10
C ASP A 151 1.36 1.19 6.96
N ILE A 152 0.51 1.82 6.16
CA ILE A 152 0.95 2.66 5.04
C ILE A 152 1.69 3.90 5.54
N LEU A 153 1.39 4.35 6.77
CA LEU A 153 1.98 5.54 7.38
C LEU A 153 3.28 5.25 8.14
N ILE A 154 3.54 3.99 8.51
CA ILE A 154 4.72 3.61 9.27
C ILE A 154 5.84 3.18 8.32
N PRO A 155 6.99 3.87 8.31
CA PRO A 155 8.10 3.47 7.46
C PRO A 155 8.78 2.18 8.00
N PRO A 156 9.29 1.34 7.11
CA PRO A 156 9.30 1.44 5.65
C PRO A 156 7.96 1.08 5.01
N SER A 157 7.47 1.89 4.07
CA SER A 157 6.20 1.70 3.39
C SER A 157 6.37 1.61 1.88
N VAL A 158 5.73 0.62 1.25
CA VAL A 158 5.69 0.47 -0.21
C VAL A 158 5.08 1.71 -0.87
N ALA A 159 4.06 2.32 -0.26
CA ALA A 159 3.44 3.53 -0.77
C ALA A 159 4.41 4.72 -0.81
N PHE A 160 5.25 4.89 0.22
CA PHE A 160 6.26 5.97 0.22
C PHE A 160 7.38 5.74 -0.79
N ILE A 161 7.76 4.49 -1.03
CA ILE A 161 8.73 4.15 -2.09
C ILE A 161 8.15 4.52 -3.45
N ILE A 162 6.89 4.16 -3.74
CA ILE A 162 6.23 4.51 -5.00
C ILE A 162 6.11 6.04 -5.12
N TYR A 163 5.72 6.73 -4.05
CA TYR A 163 5.60 8.18 -4.05
C TYR A 163 6.93 8.87 -4.38
N SER A 164 8.04 8.42 -3.80
CA SER A 164 9.37 8.99 -4.06
C SER A 164 9.85 8.78 -5.51
N VAL A 165 9.33 7.75 -6.18
CA VAL A 165 9.62 7.49 -7.62
C VAL A 165 8.81 8.44 -8.51
N LEU A 166 7.57 8.74 -8.12
CA LEU A 166 6.67 9.61 -8.88
C LEU A 166 6.99 11.09 -8.69
N VAL A 167 7.50 11.46 -7.51
CA VAL A 167 7.87 12.83 -7.14
C VAL A 167 9.38 12.86 -6.84
N PRO A 168 10.25 13.07 -7.85
CA PRO A 168 11.70 13.00 -7.67
C PRO A 168 12.28 14.02 -6.67
N GLU A 169 11.56 15.10 -6.42
CA GLU A 169 11.92 16.14 -5.45
C GLU A 169 11.68 15.70 -3.99
N ALA A 170 10.82 14.69 -3.79
CA ALA A 170 10.57 14.11 -2.48
C ALA A 170 11.58 13.00 -2.20
N SER A 171 12.58 13.29 -1.36
CA SER A 171 13.45 12.22 -0.83
C SER A 171 12.62 11.24 0.03
N VAL A 172 12.97 9.93 0.03
CA VAL A 172 12.26 8.92 0.83
C VAL A 172 12.09 9.31 2.31
N PRO A 173 13.04 9.97 2.97
CA PRO A 173 12.85 10.49 4.32
C PRO A 173 11.85 11.64 4.46
N ALA A 174 11.62 12.43 3.40
CA ALA A 174 10.73 13.59 3.48
C ALA A 174 9.27 13.22 3.79
N PRO A 175 8.59 12.30 3.08
CA PRO A 175 7.25 11.88 3.45
C PRO A 175 7.15 11.36 4.89
N VAL A 176 8.18 10.69 5.39
CA VAL A 176 8.26 10.18 6.76
C VAL A 176 8.32 11.32 7.76
N SER A 177 9.17 12.33 7.55
CA SER A 177 9.25 13.48 8.44
C SER A 177 7.98 14.35 8.41
N TYR A 178 7.35 14.50 7.25
CA TYR A 178 6.09 15.24 7.13
C TYR A 178 4.91 14.55 7.83
N THR A 179 4.83 13.23 7.84
CA THR A 179 3.73 12.50 8.49
C THR A 179 3.90 12.36 10.00
N HIS A 180 5.13 12.35 10.51
CA HIS A 180 5.40 12.12 11.94
C HIS A 180 5.87 13.33 12.72
N LEU A 181 6.40 14.37 12.06
CA LEU A 181 6.97 15.54 12.73
C LEU A 181 6.20 16.85 12.54
N THR A 182 5.29 16.90 11.57
CA THR A 182 4.40 18.04 11.39
C THR A 182 2.99 17.69 11.82
N LEU A 183 2.69 17.77 13.09
CA LEU A 183 1.40 18.35 13.52
C LEU A 183 1.22 19.69 12.76
N PRO A 184 -0.02 20.06 12.37
CA PRO A 184 -0.25 21.14 11.42
C PRO A 184 0.19 22.48 11.99
N THR A 185 1.45 22.77 11.95
CA THR A 185 1.96 24.11 12.01
C THR A 185 2.22 24.51 10.57
N ASN A 186 1.23 25.18 9.98
CA ASN A 186 1.44 26.05 8.84
C ASN A 186 2.75 26.78 9.01
N ARG A 187 3.75 26.38 8.27
CA ARG A 187 4.82 27.28 7.83
C ARG A 187 5.30 26.77 6.49
N GLU A 188 4.76 27.41 5.52
CA GLU A 188 5.30 27.86 4.27
C GLU A 188 6.83 27.69 4.15
N VAL A 189 7.27 27.00 3.13
CA VAL A 189 8.23 27.54 2.19
C VAL A 189 7.83 27.05 0.81
#